data_45b1740fb8f4767e0f573d22939998d2
#
_entry.id   45b1740fb8f4767e0f573d22939998d2
#
_cell.length_a   1.000
_cell.length_b   1.000
_cell.length_c   1.000
_cell.angle_alpha   90.00
_cell.angle_beta   90.00
_cell.angle_gamma   90.00
#
_symmetry.space_group_name_H-M   'P 1'
#
loop_
_entity.id
_entity.type
_entity.pdbx_description
1 polymer ?
#
loop_
_entity_poly.entity_id
_entity_poly.type
_entity_poly.pdbx_seq_one_letter_code
_entity_poly.pdbx_strand_id
1 'polypeptide(L)'
;MNAIVVYKTKYGSTKTYAEWIAEELSADIRDAKTVKADDLLKYDTIIYGGGLYAEVINGVSLITQNYEKLKDKKLIVYTTGITPPDVKEYYEGEVMEKNFKNGAGNIKIFNFMGKMILEELTPVHRAAIKSLKKIMEGKKNPSEMVKLLIKLCETFGDFTDKEAIGDLVEYAKAE
;
A
#
# COMPACT_ATOMS: atom_id res chain seq x y z
N MET A 1 18.68 -4.61 14.06
CA MET A 1 17.86 -3.42 13.71
C MET A 1 16.63 -3.42 14.58
N ASN A 2 16.26 -2.29 15.20
CA ASN A 2 15.04 -2.18 16.02
C ASN A 2 13.88 -1.71 15.14
N ALA A 3 13.19 -2.64 14.50
CA ALA A 3 12.18 -2.35 13.48
C ALA A 3 10.84 -3.01 13.76
N ILE A 4 9.77 -2.39 13.27
CA ILE A 4 8.42 -2.95 13.27
C ILE A 4 7.78 -2.84 11.92
N VAL A 5 7.06 -3.89 11.51
CA VAL A 5 6.16 -3.90 10.36
C VAL A 5 4.72 -3.88 10.86
N VAL A 6 4.00 -2.80 10.55
CA VAL A 6 2.57 -2.65 10.86
C VAL A 6 1.79 -2.77 9.57
N TYR A 7 0.73 -3.56 9.55
CA TYR A 7 -0.06 -3.75 8.34
C TYR A 7 -1.56 -3.61 8.58
N LYS A 8 -2.27 -3.20 7.53
CA LYS A 8 -3.74 -3.25 7.49
C LYS A 8 -4.19 -3.89 6.19
N THR A 9 -4.78 -5.06 6.30
CA THR A 9 -5.21 -5.86 5.16
C THR A 9 -6.71 -6.15 5.19
N LYS A 10 -7.30 -6.37 4.01
CA LYS A 10 -8.67 -6.88 3.87
C LYS A 10 -8.70 -8.22 3.13
N TYR A 11 -7.85 -8.39 2.13
CA TYR A 11 -7.80 -9.58 1.28
C TYR A 11 -6.48 -10.38 1.40
N GLY A 12 -5.64 -10.04 2.37
CA GLY A 12 -4.47 -10.83 2.75
C GLY A 12 -3.15 -10.40 2.16
N SER A 13 -3.07 -9.91 0.92
CA SER A 13 -1.77 -9.61 0.27
C SER A 13 -0.87 -8.67 1.07
N THR A 14 -1.42 -7.61 1.67
CA THR A 14 -0.62 -6.70 2.52
C THR A 14 -0.02 -7.43 3.72
N LYS A 15 -0.74 -8.38 4.31
CA LYS A 15 -0.24 -9.21 5.43
C LYS A 15 0.88 -10.13 4.95
N THR A 16 0.70 -10.77 3.79
CA THR A 16 1.74 -11.63 3.19
C THR A 16 3.06 -10.89 3.02
N TYR A 17 3.02 -9.69 2.45
CA TYR A 17 4.23 -8.85 2.35
C TYR A 17 4.79 -8.45 3.72
N ALA A 18 3.91 -8.12 4.69
CA ALA A 18 4.35 -7.79 6.05
C ALA A 18 5.13 -8.94 6.70
N GLU A 19 4.67 -10.18 6.50
CA GLU A 19 5.32 -11.40 7.01
C GLU A 19 6.68 -11.60 6.36
N TRP A 20 6.80 -11.46 5.04
CA TRP A 20 8.07 -11.57 4.32
C TRP A 20 9.07 -10.49 4.74
N ILE A 21 8.64 -9.23 4.82
CA ILE A 21 9.49 -8.11 5.24
C ILE A 21 9.96 -8.28 6.67
N ALA A 22 9.05 -8.69 7.58
CA ALA A 22 9.40 -8.91 8.98
C ALA A 22 10.40 -10.07 9.16
N GLU A 23 10.25 -11.15 8.40
CA GLU A 23 11.18 -12.27 8.36
C GLU A 23 12.58 -11.81 7.92
N GLU A 24 12.68 -11.09 6.78
CA GLU A 24 13.96 -10.62 6.22
C GLU A 24 14.70 -9.60 7.10
N LEU A 25 13.95 -8.83 7.87
CA LEU A 25 14.49 -7.80 8.77
C LEU A 25 14.62 -8.25 10.22
N SER A 26 14.14 -9.45 10.57
CA SER A 26 13.97 -9.90 11.98
C SER A 26 13.23 -8.84 12.81
N ALA A 27 12.16 -8.26 12.24
CA ALA A 27 11.39 -7.17 12.80
C ALA A 27 10.12 -7.67 13.52
N ASP A 28 9.64 -6.89 14.49
CA ASP A 28 8.32 -7.12 15.06
C ASP A 28 7.23 -6.94 13.96
N ILE A 29 6.14 -7.71 14.07
CA ILE A 29 5.00 -7.58 13.15
C ILE A 29 3.69 -7.41 13.92
N ARG A 30 2.83 -6.47 13.51
CA ARG A 30 1.53 -6.23 14.15
C ARG A 30 0.45 -5.77 13.16
N ASP A 31 -0.79 -6.19 13.43
CA ASP A 31 -1.98 -5.61 12.78
C ASP A 31 -2.22 -4.19 13.30
N ALA A 32 -2.43 -3.23 12.41
CA ALA A 32 -2.66 -1.82 12.73
C ALA A 32 -3.84 -1.57 13.68
N LYS A 33 -4.79 -2.52 13.78
CA LYS A 33 -5.91 -2.45 14.73
C LYS A 33 -5.46 -2.52 16.20
N THR A 34 -4.28 -3.06 16.46
CA THR A 34 -3.74 -3.29 17.80
C THR A 34 -2.62 -2.30 18.17
N VAL A 35 -2.33 -1.31 17.33
CA VAL A 35 -1.19 -0.41 17.44
C VAL A 35 -1.65 1.04 17.57
N LYS A 36 -1.12 1.75 18.53
CA LYS A 36 -1.21 3.21 18.65
C LYS A 36 0.11 3.85 18.24
N ALA A 37 0.08 5.14 17.91
CA ALA A 37 1.30 5.86 17.52
C ALA A 37 2.40 5.83 18.59
N ASP A 38 2.02 5.91 19.85
CA ASP A 38 2.96 5.90 20.97
C ASP A 38 3.68 4.54 21.12
N ASP A 39 3.06 3.43 20.69
CA ASP A 39 3.68 2.11 20.67
C ASP A 39 4.84 2.02 19.67
N LEU A 40 4.85 2.92 18.68
CA LEU A 40 5.85 2.97 17.62
C LEU A 40 7.14 3.72 18.03
N LEU A 41 7.07 4.58 19.03
CA LEU A 41 8.16 5.47 19.42
C LEU A 41 9.44 4.71 19.84
N LYS A 42 9.30 3.49 20.34
CA LYS A 42 10.44 2.65 20.77
C LYS A 42 11.24 2.05 19.61
N TYR A 43 10.73 2.10 18.37
CA TYR A 43 11.41 1.56 17.20
C TYR A 43 12.19 2.65 16.47
N ASP A 44 13.26 2.26 15.79
CA ASP A 44 14.07 3.16 14.95
C ASP A 44 13.57 3.16 13.52
N THR A 45 13.07 2.01 13.04
CA THR A 45 12.50 1.84 11.71
C THR A 45 11.04 1.39 11.82
N ILE A 46 10.16 2.13 11.17
CA ILE A 46 8.72 1.86 11.16
C ILE A 46 8.30 1.63 9.71
N ILE A 47 7.79 0.44 9.43
CA ILE A 47 7.32 0.04 8.11
C ILE A 47 5.81 -0.15 8.20
N TYR A 48 5.06 0.62 7.41
CA TYR A 48 3.60 0.52 7.37
C TYR A 48 3.12 -0.01 6.03
N GLY A 49 2.29 -1.06 6.04
CA GLY A 49 1.67 -1.63 4.85
C GLY A 49 0.17 -1.42 4.79
N GLY A 50 -0.33 -0.92 3.65
CA GLY A 50 -1.76 -0.75 3.42
C GLY A 50 -2.20 -1.15 2.01
N GLY A 51 -3.34 -1.87 1.92
CA GLY A 51 -3.95 -2.13 0.63
C GLY A 51 -4.53 -0.85 0.02
N LEU A 52 -4.44 -0.70 -1.31
CA LEU A 52 -5.03 0.42 -2.04
C LEU A 52 -6.50 0.15 -2.36
N TYR A 53 -7.35 1.10 -2.01
CA TYR A 53 -8.78 1.11 -2.32
C TYR A 53 -9.16 2.50 -2.81
N ALA A 54 -9.47 2.62 -4.10
CA ALA A 54 -9.71 3.91 -4.77
C ALA A 54 -8.61 4.94 -4.42
N GLU A 55 -7.34 4.55 -4.62
CA GLU A 55 -6.09 5.29 -4.40
C GLU A 55 -5.82 5.66 -2.92
N VAL A 56 -6.69 5.25 -1.99
CA VAL A 56 -6.46 5.44 -0.55
C VAL A 56 -5.71 4.25 0.03
N ILE A 57 -4.60 4.52 0.72
CA ILE A 57 -3.82 3.53 1.44
C ILE A 57 -4.53 3.21 2.76
N ASN A 58 -5.01 1.99 2.91
CA ASN A 58 -5.81 1.57 4.04
C ASN A 58 -5.07 1.78 5.36
N GLY A 59 -5.59 2.71 6.18
CA GLY A 59 -5.09 2.99 7.54
C GLY A 59 -3.78 3.77 7.63
N VAL A 60 -3.25 4.34 6.54
CA VAL A 60 -2.02 5.14 6.56
C VAL A 60 -2.09 6.35 7.50
N SER A 61 -3.29 6.75 7.91
CA SER A 61 -3.50 7.80 8.91
C SER A 61 -2.79 7.55 10.25
N LEU A 62 -2.50 6.28 10.59
CA LEU A 62 -1.67 5.95 11.74
C LEU A 62 -0.28 6.63 11.65
N ILE A 63 0.27 6.74 10.45
CA ILE A 63 1.56 7.37 10.19
C ILE A 63 1.38 8.87 9.91
N THR A 64 0.50 9.23 8.97
CA THR A 64 0.39 10.61 8.47
C THR A 64 -0.16 11.59 9.51
N GLN A 65 -1.11 11.17 10.35
CA GLN A 65 -1.64 12.02 11.43
C GLN A 65 -0.69 12.13 12.64
N ASN A 66 0.27 11.23 12.75
CA ASN A 66 1.25 11.22 13.81
C ASN A 66 2.67 11.54 13.31
N TYR A 67 2.77 12.10 12.09
CA TYR A 67 4.05 12.37 11.44
C TYR A 67 5.01 13.17 12.33
N GLU A 68 4.55 14.24 12.97
CA GLU A 68 5.37 15.08 13.83
C GLU A 68 6.01 14.32 15.02
N LYS A 69 5.34 13.27 15.52
CA LYS A 69 5.89 12.40 16.56
C LYS A 69 6.88 11.36 16.02
N LEU A 70 6.74 11.00 14.75
CA LEU A 70 7.46 9.87 14.14
C LEU A 70 8.56 10.32 13.16
N LYS A 71 8.64 11.61 12.80
CA LYS A 71 9.52 12.13 11.73
C LYS A 71 11.02 11.89 11.93
N ASP A 72 11.46 11.68 13.19
CA ASP A 72 12.85 11.38 13.50
C ASP A 72 13.18 9.87 13.36
N LYS A 73 12.18 9.06 13.00
CA LYS A 73 12.33 7.63 12.70
C LYS A 73 12.52 7.39 11.21
N LYS A 74 13.12 6.28 10.84
CA LYS A 74 13.10 5.82 9.45
C LYS A 74 11.68 5.34 9.12
N LEU A 75 10.97 6.11 8.28
CA LEU A 75 9.58 5.84 7.93
C LEU A 75 9.49 5.26 6.52
N ILE A 76 8.89 4.08 6.43
CA ILE A 76 8.64 3.38 5.17
C ILE A 76 7.15 3.06 5.09
N VAL A 77 6.54 3.34 3.93
CA VAL A 77 5.18 2.92 3.63
C VAL A 77 5.21 2.03 2.39
N TYR A 78 4.53 0.89 2.43
CA TYR A 78 4.28 0.14 1.22
C TYR A 78 2.80 -0.02 0.94
N THR A 79 2.47 -0.05 -0.33
CA THR A 79 1.11 -0.27 -0.81
C THR A 79 0.98 -1.64 -1.47
N THR A 80 -0.22 -2.20 -1.45
CA THR A 80 -0.55 -3.38 -2.24
C THR A 80 -1.80 -3.11 -3.07
N GLY A 81 -1.73 -3.33 -4.37
CA GLY A 81 -2.82 -3.09 -5.30
C GLY A 81 -2.67 -3.92 -6.56
N ILE A 82 -3.58 -3.75 -7.52
CA ILE A 82 -3.53 -4.42 -8.82
C ILE A 82 -2.91 -3.54 -9.92
N THR A 83 -2.67 -2.26 -9.64
CA THR A 83 -1.96 -1.38 -10.57
C THR A 83 -0.47 -1.72 -10.53
N PRO A 84 0.18 -1.97 -11.68
CA PRO A 84 1.61 -2.27 -11.71
C PRO A 84 2.46 -1.16 -11.07
N PRO A 85 3.52 -1.50 -10.32
CA PRO A 85 4.34 -0.52 -9.58
C PRO A 85 5.07 0.49 -10.46
N ASP A 86 5.31 0.16 -11.74
CA ASP A 86 5.98 1.01 -12.73
C ASP A 86 5.07 2.09 -13.34
N VAL A 87 3.77 2.09 -13.02
CA VAL A 87 2.81 3.14 -13.43
C VAL A 87 3.00 4.37 -12.55
N LYS A 88 4.09 5.12 -12.78
CA LYS A 88 4.51 6.25 -11.93
C LYS A 88 3.43 7.35 -11.83
N GLU A 89 2.79 7.72 -12.94
CA GLU A 89 1.72 8.73 -12.96
C GLU A 89 0.62 8.44 -11.94
N TYR A 90 0.23 7.15 -11.79
CA TYR A 90 -0.76 6.73 -10.81
C TYR A 90 -0.27 6.90 -9.38
N TYR A 91 0.95 6.45 -9.07
CA TYR A 91 1.47 6.46 -7.72
C TYR A 91 1.96 7.84 -7.27
N GLU A 92 2.70 8.55 -8.12
CA GLU A 92 3.25 9.88 -7.84
C GLU A 92 2.19 11.00 -7.92
N GLY A 93 1.09 10.77 -8.66
CA GLY A 93 -0.07 11.67 -8.72
C GLY A 93 -1.17 11.25 -7.74
N GLU A 94 -2.10 10.44 -8.23
CA GLU A 94 -3.36 10.12 -7.55
C GLU A 94 -3.18 9.55 -6.12
N VAL A 95 -2.25 8.61 -5.94
CA VAL A 95 -2.02 8.00 -4.62
C VAL A 95 -1.37 8.99 -3.67
N MET A 96 -0.39 9.77 -4.15
CA MET A 96 0.28 10.78 -3.32
C MET A 96 -0.68 11.87 -2.86
N GLU A 97 -1.47 12.45 -3.77
CA GLU A 97 -2.42 13.52 -3.43
C GLU A 97 -3.45 13.09 -2.39
N LYS A 98 -3.97 11.88 -2.49
CA LYS A 98 -5.01 11.39 -1.57
C LYS A 98 -4.48 11.08 -0.17
N ASN A 99 -3.24 10.61 -0.06
CA ASN A 99 -2.73 10.08 1.20
C ASN A 99 -1.75 11.03 1.91
N PHE A 100 -1.07 11.90 1.19
CA PHE A 100 0.00 12.75 1.71
C PHE A 100 -0.20 14.22 1.32
N LYS A 101 -1.32 14.80 1.74
CA LYS A 101 -1.75 16.17 1.40
C LYS A 101 -0.71 17.27 1.69
N ASN A 102 0.13 17.06 2.69
CA ASN A 102 1.20 17.99 3.08
C ASN A 102 2.59 17.51 2.60
N GLY A 103 2.61 16.62 1.60
CA GLY A 103 3.82 15.89 1.19
C GLY A 103 4.12 14.70 2.08
N ALA A 104 4.95 13.79 1.58
CA ALA A 104 5.34 12.58 2.33
C ALA A 104 6.45 12.84 3.36
N GLY A 105 7.06 14.02 3.36
CA GLY A 105 8.21 14.32 4.20
C GLY A 105 9.38 13.37 3.92
N ASN A 106 9.88 12.71 4.97
CA ASN A 106 10.94 11.70 4.88
C ASN A 106 10.41 10.26 4.70
N ILE A 107 9.12 10.07 4.42
CA ILE A 107 8.52 8.74 4.23
C ILE A 107 8.95 8.18 2.86
N LYS A 108 9.64 7.03 2.87
CA LYS A 108 9.93 6.29 1.63
C LYS A 108 8.76 5.39 1.28
N ILE A 109 8.33 5.41 0.01
CA ILE A 109 7.15 4.67 -0.44
C ILE A 109 7.57 3.59 -1.44
N PHE A 110 7.02 2.38 -1.26
CA PHE A 110 7.15 1.24 -2.17
C PHE A 110 5.76 0.75 -2.58
N ASN A 111 5.66 0.24 -3.80
CA ASN A 111 4.40 -0.24 -4.33
C ASN A 111 4.56 -1.68 -4.79
N PHE A 112 3.65 -2.56 -4.37
CA PHE A 112 3.69 -3.98 -4.69
C PHE A 112 2.40 -4.43 -5.35
N MET A 113 2.50 -5.42 -6.23
CA MET A 113 1.33 -6.11 -6.75
C MET A 113 0.66 -6.91 -5.63
N GLY A 114 -0.66 -6.83 -5.56
CA GLY A 114 -1.46 -7.59 -4.63
C GLY A 114 -2.27 -8.69 -5.31
N LYS A 115 -3.34 -9.12 -4.65
CA LYS A 115 -4.30 -10.06 -5.23
C LYS A 115 -5.68 -9.44 -5.38
N MET A 116 -6.40 -9.85 -6.41
CA MET A 116 -7.82 -9.61 -6.59
C MET A 116 -8.49 -10.89 -7.06
N ILE A 117 -9.06 -11.63 -6.13
CA ILE A 117 -9.78 -12.90 -6.40
C ILE A 117 -11.26 -12.58 -6.39
N LEU A 118 -11.95 -12.82 -7.51
CA LEU A 118 -13.35 -12.42 -7.68
C LEU A 118 -14.26 -13.04 -6.60
N GLU A 119 -14.03 -14.29 -6.26
CA GLU A 119 -14.80 -15.06 -5.27
C GLU A 119 -14.61 -14.50 -3.85
N GLU A 120 -13.44 -13.95 -3.54
CA GLU A 120 -13.11 -13.36 -2.24
C GLU A 120 -13.65 -11.93 -2.07
N LEU A 121 -13.99 -11.24 -3.18
CA LEU A 121 -14.49 -9.88 -3.12
C LEU A 121 -15.86 -9.80 -2.46
N THR A 122 -16.03 -8.87 -1.53
CA THR A 122 -17.35 -8.56 -0.98
C THR A 122 -18.32 -8.08 -2.07
N PRO A 123 -19.64 -8.30 -1.94
CA PRO A 123 -20.62 -7.80 -2.90
C PRO A 123 -20.49 -6.29 -3.18
N VAL A 124 -20.16 -5.50 -2.15
CA VAL A 124 -19.95 -4.05 -2.27
C VAL A 124 -18.74 -3.75 -3.17
N HIS A 125 -17.62 -4.44 -2.98
CA HIS A 125 -16.43 -4.22 -3.81
C HIS A 125 -16.64 -4.71 -5.25
N ARG A 126 -17.34 -5.81 -5.47
CA ARG A 126 -17.72 -6.25 -6.83
C ARG A 126 -18.58 -5.20 -7.54
N ALA A 127 -19.59 -4.65 -6.84
CA ALA A 127 -20.44 -3.59 -7.38
C ALA A 127 -19.64 -2.31 -7.68
N ALA A 128 -18.74 -1.91 -6.77
CA ALA A 128 -17.88 -0.74 -6.96
C ALA A 128 -16.99 -0.88 -8.20
N ILE A 129 -16.33 -2.03 -8.40
CA ILE A 129 -15.49 -2.30 -9.57
C ILE A 129 -16.32 -2.24 -10.86
N LYS A 130 -17.50 -2.87 -10.88
CA LYS A 130 -18.41 -2.82 -12.05
C LYS A 130 -18.86 -1.38 -12.36
N SER A 131 -19.21 -0.60 -11.34
CA SER A 131 -19.64 0.79 -11.50
C SER A 131 -18.49 1.66 -12.01
N LEU A 132 -17.31 1.51 -11.44
CA LEU A 132 -16.10 2.24 -11.86
C LEU A 132 -15.78 1.95 -13.33
N LYS A 133 -15.76 0.67 -13.72
CA LYS A 133 -15.54 0.25 -15.10
C LYS A 133 -16.54 0.92 -16.03
N LYS A 134 -17.84 0.85 -15.74
CA LYS A 134 -18.90 1.45 -16.55
C LYS A 134 -18.74 2.97 -16.71
N ILE A 135 -18.37 3.67 -15.63
CA ILE A 135 -18.11 5.13 -15.66
C ILE A 135 -16.91 5.44 -16.58
N MET A 136 -15.83 4.66 -16.48
CA MET A 136 -14.64 4.85 -17.28
C MET A 136 -14.87 4.56 -18.76
N GLU A 137 -15.61 3.49 -19.08
CA GLU A 137 -16.00 3.13 -20.46
C GLU A 137 -16.89 4.19 -21.12
N GLY A 138 -17.66 4.93 -20.33
CA GLY A 138 -18.51 6.02 -20.82
C GLY A 138 -17.75 7.30 -21.25
N LYS A 139 -16.43 7.39 -21.00
CA LYS A 139 -15.63 8.54 -21.41
C LYS A 139 -15.38 8.52 -22.92
N LYS A 140 -15.68 9.64 -23.63
CA LYS A 140 -15.53 9.74 -25.09
C LYS A 140 -14.08 9.60 -25.58
N ASN A 141 -13.10 10.09 -24.81
CA ASN A 141 -11.67 10.01 -25.14
C ASN A 141 -10.89 9.61 -23.87
N PRO A 142 -10.88 8.31 -23.50
CA PRO A 142 -10.18 7.87 -22.30
C PRO A 142 -8.65 7.98 -22.49
N SER A 143 -7.97 8.54 -21.48
CA SER A 143 -6.51 8.53 -21.43
C SER A 143 -5.98 7.09 -21.35
N GLU A 144 -4.68 6.88 -21.63
CA GLU A 144 -4.06 5.57 -21.51
C GLU A 144 -4.17 5.01 -20.08
N MET A 145 -4.08 5.88 -19.05
CA MET A 145 -4.33 5.51 -17.67
C MET A 145 -5.76 4.97 -17.48
N VAL A 146 -6.77 5.64 -18.03
CA VAL A 146 -8.18 5.18 -17.93
C VAL A 146 -8.36 3.84 -18.64
N LYS A 147 -7.74 3.64 -19.81
CA LYS A 147 -7.77 2.35 -20.53
C LYS A 147 -7.12 1.23 -19.69
N LEU A 148 -5.98 1.52 -19.05
CA LEU A 148 -5.32 0.58 -18.13
C LEU A 148 -6.24 0.23 -16.96
N LEU A 149 -6.84 1.21 -16.29
CA LEU A 149 -7.75 0.97 -15.16
C LEU A 149 -8.98 0.14 -15.56
N ILE A 150 -9.53 0.35 -16.76
CA ILE A 150 -10.62 -0.49 -17.30
C ILE A 150 -10.16 -1.95 -17.37
N LYS A 151 -8.98 -2.20 -17.95
CA LYS A 151 -8.39 -3.54 -18.06
C LYS A 151 -8.17 -4.17 -16.67
N LEU A 152 -7.65 -3.40 -15.72
CA LEU A 152 -7.41 -3.88 -14.36
C LEU A 152 -8.70 -4.25 -13.62
N CYS A 153 -9.84 -3.62 -13.94
CA CYS A 153 -11.14 -4.03 -13.38
C CYS A 153 -11.57 -5.45 -13.77
N GLU A 154 -10.93 -6.05 -14.77
CA GLU A 154 -11.18 -7.43 -15.25
C GLU A 154 -10.00 -8.37 -14.98
N THR A 155 -8.94 -7.86 -14.34
CA THR A 155 -7.75 -8.65 -14.05
C THR A 155 -7.88 -9.26 -12.65
N PHE A 156 -8.15 -10.57 -12.61
CA PHE A 156 -8.27 -11.33 -11.37
C PHE A 156 -7.11 -12.30 -11.24
N GLY A 157 -6.56 -12.43 -10.05
CA GLY A 157 -5.45 -13.33 -9.75
C GLY A 157 -4.71 -12.94 -8.48
N ASP A 158 -3.75 -13.74 -8.13
CA ASP A 158 -2.74 -13.44 -7.11
C ASP A 158 -1.44 -13.07 -7.81
N PHE A 159 -0.98 -11.84 -7.61
CA PHE A 159 0.22 -11.25 -8.21
C PHE A 159 1.25 -10.91 -7.14
N THR A 160 1.13 -11.48 -5.94
CA THR A 160 2.12 -11.29 -4.89
C THR A 160 3.43 -11.94 -5.27
N ASP A 161 4.54 -11.22 -5.02
CA ASP A 161 5.88 -11.67 -5.36
C ASP A 161 6.83 -11.36 -4.19
N LYS A 162 7.45 -12.42 -3.63
CA LYS A 162 8.39 -12.25 -2.51
C LYS A 162 9.65 -11.50 -2.94
N GLU A 163 10.11 -11.66 -4.16
CA GLU A 163 11.32 -10.99 -4.65
C GLU A 163 11.16 -9.47 -4.73
N ALA A 164 9.91 -9.00 -4.94
CA ALA A 164 9.62 -7.56 -5.02
C ALA A 164 9.96 -6.76 -3.76
N ILE A 165 10.12 -7.41 -2.58
CA ILE A 165 10.49 -6.69 -1.35
C ILE A 165 11.96 -6.31 -1.28
N GLY A 166 12.81 -6.77 -2.20
CA GLY A 166 14.27 -6.61 -2.15
C GLY A 166 14.70 -5.17 -1.91
N ASP A 167 14.24 -4.23 -2.73
CA ASP A 167 14.56 -2.80 -2.62
C ASP A 167 14.11 -2.18 -1.28
N LEU A 168 12.96 -2.59 -0.76
CA LEU A 168 12.47 -2.13 0.54
C LEU A 168 13.38 -2.63 1.66
N VAL A 169 13.74 -3.92 1.62
CA VAL A 169 14.60 -4.55 2.62
C VAL A 169 16.00 -3.92 2.61
N GLU A 170 16.56 -3.69 1.42
CA GLU A 170 17.85 -3.00 1.26
C GLU A 170 17.77 -1.57 1.83
N TYR A 171 16.75 -0.80 1.46
CA TYR A 171 16.54 0.54 2.00
C TYR A 171 16.37 0.54 3.53
N ALA A 172 15.64 -0.42 4.08
CA ALA A 172 15.44 -0.51 5.52
C ALA A 172 16.75 -0.79 6.27
N LYS A 173 17.65 -1.61 5.70
CA LYS A 173 18.96 -1.99 6.28
C LYS A 173 20.04 -0.91 6.08
N ALA A 174 19.91 -0.03 5.10
CA ALA A 174 20.85 1.07 4.90
C ALA A 174 20.86 2.01 6.12
N GLU A 175 22.02 2.57 6.48
CA GLU A 175 22.18 3.52 7.60
C GLU A 175 21.62 4.92 7.28
#